data_06734d01ee7d7b16d1d072c4ade5f126
#
_entry.id   06734d01ee7d7b16d1d072c4ade5f126
#
_cell.length_a   1.000
_cell.length_b   1.000
_cell.length_c   1.000
_cell.angle_alpha   90.00
_cell.angle_beta   90.00
_cell.angle_gamma   90.00
#
_symmetry.space_group_name_H-M   'P 1'
#
loop_
_entity.id
_entity.type
_entity.pdbx_description
1 polymer ?
#
loop_
_entity_poly.entity_id
_entity_poly.type
_entity_poly.pdbx_seq_one_letter_code
_entity_poly.pdbx_strand_id
1 'polypeptide(L)'
;TNKKSKKKEGYIINEAGKKINGYVIIKNNITLDQIKIKFIDFKGKKSSYKAKDIKGYGYRAIRDNEVGNRAMLWSHYESRKVEKAPIAFGPKTVFMERVAEGDVVIFEYWMQVNSNIENPYKRYFFLERDGERVKLTDENFVERSASFFSDNQDIANKMGQVNHRFRHMKKVVERYNNWKKRQKILVS
;
A
#
# COMPACT_ATOMS: atom_id res chain seq x y z
N THR A 1 -8.70 -22.78 -9.91
CA THR A 1 -10.01 -22.18 -9.62
C THR A 1 -9.99 -20.72 -10.07
N ASN A 2 -10.75 -20.40 -11.15
CA ASN A 2 -10.93 -19.02 -11.64
C ASN A 2 -11.64 -18.22 -10.55
N LYS A 3 -10.90 -17.43 -9.77
CA LYS A 3 -11.50 -16.47 -8.83
C LYS A 3 -12.26 -15.43 -9.64
N LYS A 4 -13.60 -15.41 -9.52
CA LYS A 4 -14.45 -14.42 -10.18
C LYS A 4 -13.97 -13.00 -9.85
N SER A 5 -13.74 -12.17 -10.87
CA SER A 5 -13.46 -10.75 -10.68
C SER A 5 -14.62 -10.07 -9.98
N LYS A 6 -14.30 -9.18 -9.03
CA LYS A 6 -15.31 -8.44 -8.25
C LYS A 6 -15.37 -6.98 -8.73
N LYS A 7 -16.58 -6.50 -9.01
CA LYS A 7 -16.88 -5.11 -9.29
C LYS A 7 -17.02 -4.36 -7.95
N LYS A 8 -16.24 -3.31 -7.73
CA LYS A 8 -16.19 -2.49 -6.52
C LYS A 8 -16.43 -1.03 -6.87
N GLU A 9 -17.28 -0.34 -6.11
CA GLU A 9 -17.36 1.13 -6.19
C GLU A 9 -15.99 1.74 -5.91
N GLY A 10 -15.58 2.70 -6.74
CA GLY A 10 -14.24 3.25 -6.65
C GLY A 10 -14.01 4.42 -7.60
N TYR A 11 -12.74 4.72 -7.80
CA TYR A 11 -12.30 5.82 -8.66
C TYR A 11 -10.92 5.52 -9.25
N ILE A 12 -10.56 6.28 -10.28
CA ILE A 12 -9.19 6.44 -10.74
C ILE A 12 -8.76 7.90 -10.57
N ILE A 13 -7.44 8.12 -10.48
CA ILE A 13 -6.80 9.45 -10.57
C ILE A 13 -5.99 9.45 -11.85
N ASN A 14 -6.42 10.23 -12.84
CA ASN A 14 -5.73 10.29 -14.13
C ASN A 14 -4.37 11.02 -14.01
N GLU A 15 -3.60 11.10 -15.10
CA GLU A 15 -2.30 11.77 -15.13
C GLU A 15 -2.38 13.26 -14.76
N ALA A 16 -3.48 13.93 -15.10
CA ALA A 16 -3.72 15.33 -14.71
C ALA A 16 -4.10 15.50 -13.22
N GLY A 17 -4.21 14.40 -12.45
CA GLY A 17 -4.62 14.43 -11.04
C GLY A 17 -6.13 14.49 -10.82
N LYS A 18 -6.95 14.44 -11.90
CA LYS A 18 -8.40 14.47 -11.78
C LYS A 18 -8.94 13.11 -11.34
N LYS A 19 -9.77 13.13 -10.29
CA LYS A 19 -10.51 11.96 -9.81
C LYS A 19 -11.73 11.69 -10.69
N ILE A 20 -11.86 10.45 -11.17
CA ILE A 20 -12.98 9.97 -12.00
C ILE A 20 -13.63 8.82 -11.24
N ASN A 21 -14.88 8.98 -10.84
CA ASN A 21 -15.63 7.97 -10.09
C ASN A 21 -16.25 6.92 -11.02
N GLY A 22 -16.43 5.70 -10.48
CA GLY A 22 -16.97 4.58 -11.22
C GLY A 22 -16.81 3.28 -10.46
N TYR A 23 -16.45 2.21 -11.17
CA TYR A 23 -16.26 0.89 -10.61
C TYR A 23 -14.90 0.31 -11.01
N VAL A 24 -14.14 -0.14 -10.03
CA VAL A 24 -12.88 -0.88 -10.23
C VAL A 24 -13.20 -2.38 -10.26
N ILE A 25 -12.63 -3.09 -11.23
CA ILE A 25 -12.76 -4.54 -11.37
C ILE A 25 -11.49 -5.19 -10.83
N ILE A 26 -11.62 -5.83 -9.68
CA ILE A 26 -10.52 -6.53 -8.98
C ILE A 26 -10.53 -8.00 -9.38
N LYS A 27 -9.39 -8.50 -9.83
CA LYS A 27 -9.21 -9.91 -10.23
C LYS A 27 -8.95 -10.84 -9.07
N ASN A 28 -8.70 -10.30 -7.86
CA ASN A 28 -8.21 -11.03 -6.68
C ASN A 28 -6.90 -11.79 -6.94
N ASN A 29 -6.07 -11.24 -7.80
CA ASN A 29 -4.71 -11.70 -8.03
C ASN A 29 -3.76 -10.60 -7.59
N ILE A 30 -3.03 -10.86 -6.50
CA ILE A 30 -2.27 -9.85 -5.78
C ILE A 30 -1.21 -9.15 -6.65
N THR A 31 -0.57 -9.86 -7.57
CA THR A 31 0.46 -9.27 -8.45
C THR A 31 -0.12 -8.65 -9.70
N LEU A 32 -1.16 -9.26 -10.30
CA LEU A 32 -1.78 -8.71 -11.51
C LEU A 32 -2.55 -7.42 -11.23
N ASP A 33 -3.21 -7.32 -10.07
CA ASP A 33 -3.93 -6.11 -9.67
C ASP A 33 -2.97 -4.94 -9.34
N GLN A 34 -1.69 -5.23 -9.06
CA GLN A 34 -0.63 -4.22 -8.96
C GLN A 34 -0.12 -3.70 -10.31
N ILE A 35 -0.36 -4.41 -11.40
CA ILE A 35 0.14 -4.04 -12.73
C ILE A 35 -0.92 -3.32 -13.55
N LYS A 36 -2.16 -3.82 -13.50
CA LYS A 36 -3.24 -3.40 -14.39
C LYS A 36 -4.60 -3.59 -13.74
N ILE A 37 -5.44 -2.56 -13.85
CA ILE A 37 -6.85 -2.60 -13.44
C ILE A 37 -7.78 -2.43 -14.62
N LYS A 38 -9.03 -2.89 -14.46
CA LYS A 38 -10.16 -2.53 -15.32
C LYS A 38 -11.06 -1.56 -14.55
N PHE A 39 -11.61 -0.58 -15.28
CA PHE A 39 -12.47 0.46 -14.73
C PHE A 39 -13.69 0.63 -15.59
N ILE A 40 -14.83 0.90 -14.98
CA ILE A 40 -16.09 1.24 -15.66
C ILE A 40 -16.56 2.56 -15.06
N ASP A 41 -16.64 3.62 -15.88
CA ASP A 41 -17.18 4.89 -15.40
C ASP A 41 -18.71 4.80 -15.19
N PHE A 42 -19.31 5.83 -14.59
CA PHE A 42 -20.75 5.86 -14.36
C PHE A 42 -21.58 5.97 -15.65
N LYS A 43 -20.95 6.30 -16.79
CA LYS A 43 -21.58 6.27 -18.11
C LYS A 43 -21.52 4.89 -18.77
N GLY A 44 -20.91 3.89 -18.09
CA GLY A 44 -20.77 2.52 -18.57
C GLY A 44 -19.58 2.28 -19.48
N LYS A 45 -18.73 3.29 -19.74
CA LYS A 45 -17.52 3.13 -20.56
C LYS A 45 -16.49 2.28 -19.82
N LYS A 46 -16.10 1.19 -20.47
CA LYS A 46 -15.08 0.26 -19.94
C LYS A 46 -13.69 0.69 -20.42
N SER A 47 -12.75 0.76 -19.49
CA SER A 47 -11.35 1.11 -19.76
C SER A 47 -10.42 0.18 -18.98
N SER A 48 -9.15 0.15 -19.38
CA SER A 48 -8.13 -0.65 -18.71
C SER A 48 -6.87 0.20 -18.58
N TYR A 49 -6.33 0.29 -17.37
CA TYR A 49 -5.19 1.14 -17.04
C TYR A 49 -4.05 0.31 -16.47
N LYS A 50 -2.86 0.49 -17.01
CA LYS A 50 -1.61 0.06 -16.38
C LYS A 50 -1.19 1.11 -15.35
N ALA A 51 -0.34 0.73 -14.40
CA ALA A 51 0.13 1.66 -13.38
C ALA A 51 0.84 2.91 -13.94
N LYS A 52 1.43 2.83 -15.13
CA LYS A 52 2.06 3.97 -15.80
C LYS A 52 1.08 4.96 -16.44
N ASP A 53 -0.19 4.56 -16.64
CA ASP A 53 -1.19 5.32 -17.41
C ASP A 53 -2.05 6.23 -16.51
N ILE A 54 -1.99 6.07 -15.19
CA ILE A 54 -2.75 6.86 -14.20
C ILE A 54 -1.95 7.04 -12.92
N LYS A 55 -2.24 8.07 -12.13
CA LYS A 55 -1.57 8.31 -10.85
C LYS A 55 -1.96 7.32 -9.75
N GLY A 56 -3.17 6.75 -9.85
CA GLY A 56 -3.65 5.80 -8.85
C GLY A 56 -5.12 5.46 -9.01
N TYR A 57 -5.61 4.65 -8.09
CA TYR A 57 -7.02 4.28 -7.99
C TYR A 57 -7.39 3.96 -6.54
N GLY A 58 -8.68 3.88 -6.27
CA GLY A 58 -9.18 3.40 -4.99
C GLY A 58 -10.52 2.73 -5.14
N TYR A 59 -10.87 1.88 -4.16
CA TYR A 59 -12.16 1.22 -4.10
C TYR A 59 -12.59 0.94 -2.67
N ARG A 60 -13.89 0.75 -2.46
CA ARG A 60 -14.48 0.37 -1.17
C ARG A 60 -14.49 -1.14 -1.02
N ALA A 61 -13.99 -1.61 0.12
CA ALA A 61 -13.97 -3.03 0.47
C ALA A 61 -14.33 -3.22 1.95
N ILE A 62 -14.96 -4.35 2.25
CA ILE A 62 -15.17 -4.76 3.65
C ILE A 62 -13.82 -5.26 4.16
N ARG A 63 -13.32 -4.63 5.22
CA ARG A 63 -12.09 -5.00 5.93
C ARG A 63 -12.33 -4.94 7.44
N ASP A 64 -11.47 -5.60 8.19
CA ASP A 64 -11.46 -5.44 9.63
C ASP A 64 -10.92 -4.04 9.96
N ASN A 65 -11.66 -3.30 10.79
CA ASN A 65 -11.20 -2.02 11.31
C ASN A 65 -10.21 -2.23 12.47
N GLU A 66 -9.71 -1.13 13.04
CA GLU A 66 -8.72 -1.16 14.13
C GLU A 66 -9.20 -1.91 15.39
N VAL A 67 -10.51 -2.01 15.58
CA VAL A 67 -11.16 -2.67 16.73
C VAL A 67 -11.53 -4.13 16.40
N GLY A 68 -11.18 -4.62 15.19
CA GLY A 68 -11.48 -5.98 14.76
C GLY A 68 -12.89 -6.18 14.18
N ASN A 69 -13.69 -5.13 14.07
CA ASN A 69 -15.01 -5.19 13.44
C ASN A 69 -14.91 -5.02 11.92
N ARG A 70 -15.77 -5.71 11.18
CA ARG A 70 -15.84 -5.58 9.73
C ARG A 70 -16.50 -4.28 9.33
N ALA A 71 -15.79 -3.45 8.59
CA ALA A 71 -16.27 -2.16 8.12
C ALA A 71 -16.01 -1.98 6.62
N MET A 72 -16.83 -1.13 5.98
CA MET A 72 -16.61 -0.71 4.59
C MET A 72 -15.56 0.39 4.58
N LEU A 73 -14.32 0.05 4.21
CA LEU A 73 -13.18 0.96 4.19
C LEU A 73 -12.69 1.20 2.77
N TRP A 74 -12.05 2.34 2.57
CA TRP A 74 -11.37 2.66 1.34
C TRP A 74 -9.98 2.01 1.30
N SER A 75 -9.63 1.46 0.14
CA SER A 75 -8.26 1.09 -0.22
C SER A 75 -7.78 2.05 -1.29
N HIS A 76 -6.61 2.62 -1.08
CA HIS A 76 -6.00 3.59 -1.99
C HIS A 76 -4.71 3.02 -2.56
N TYR A 77 -4.55 3.11 -3.86
CA TYR A 77 -3.40 2.61 -4.58
C TYR A 77 -2.78 3.73 -5.40
N GLU A 78 -1.47 3.86 -5.33
CA GLU A 78 -0.70 4.85 -6.08
C GLU A 78 0.27 4.18 -7.03
N SER A 79 0.46 4.81 -8.19
CA SER A 79 1.46 4.40 -9.17
C SER A 79 2.85 4.76 -8.67
N ARG A 80 3.71 3.76 -8.49
CA ARG A 80 5.05 3.91 -7.93
C ARG A 80 6.07 3.11 -8.75
N LYS A 81 7.27 3.66 -8.91
CA LYS A 81 8.40 2.94 -9.50
C LYS A 81 9.00 1.95 -8.49
N VAL A 82 9.41 0.80 -8.97
CA VAL A 82 10.11 -0.24 -8.22
C VAL A 82 11.37 -0.66 -8.95
N GLU A 83 12.36 -1.14 -8.21
CA GLU A 83 13.60 -1.67 -8.79
C GLU A 83 13.35 -3.01 -9.50
N LYS A 84 12.56 -3.89 -8.86
CA LYS A 84 12.18 -5.20 -9.39
C LYS A 84 10.67 -5.26 -9.59
N ALA A 85 10.25 -5.75 -10.76
CA ALA A 85 8.84 -5.96 -11.08
C ALA A 85 8.19 -7.03 -10.18
N PRO A 86 6.85 -7.00 -9.99
CA PRO A 86 6.12 -7.97 -9.16
C PRO A 86 6.14 -9.39 -9.72
N ILE A 87 6.39 -9.52 -11.02
CA ILE A 87 6.56 -10.78 -11.76
C ILE A 87 7.80 -10.70 -12.64
N ALA A 88 8.35 -11.84 -13.03
CA ALA A 88 9.48 -11.89 -13.96
C ALA A 88 9.16 -11.13 -15.25
N PHE A 89 10.11 -10.28 -15.69
CA PHE A 89 9.96 -9.42 -16.88
C PHE A 89 8.77 -8.45 -16.87
N GLY A 90 8.16 -8.22 -15.71
CA GLY A 90 7.04 -7.30 -15.54
C GLY A 90 7.45 -5.82 -15.54
N PRO A 91 6.45 -4.92 -15.50
CA PRO A 91 6.69 -3.48 -15.49
C PRO A 91 7.27 -3.01 -14.16
N LYS A 92 8.18 -2.02 -14.22
CA LYS A 92 8.76 -1.37 -13.04
C LYS A 92 7.89 -0.22 -12.47
N THR A 93 6.75 0.08 -13.08
CA THR A 93 5.74 0.97 -12.50
C THR A 93 4.54 0.14 -12.10
N VAL A 94 4.17 0.18 -10.84
CA VAL A 94 3.15 -0.66 -10.23
C VAL A 94 2.23 0.16 -9.34
N PHE A 95 1.05 -0.36 -9.06
CA PHE A 95 0.18 0.16 -8.02
C PHE A 95 0.59 -0.40 -6.66
N MET A 96 0.91 0.47 -5.72
CA MET A 96 1.14 0.11 -4.32
C MET A 96 -0.04 0.56 -3.47
N GLU A 97 -0.48 -0.27 -2.54
CA GLU A 97 -1.49 0.13 -1.58
C GLU A 97 -0.89 1.08 -0.55
N ARG A 98 -1.48 2.27 -0.41
CA ARG A 98 -1.18 3.19 0.70
C ARG A 98 -1.96 2.73 1.92
N VAL A 99 -1.28 2.10 2.87
CA VAL A 99 -1.92 1.45 4.02
C VAL A 99 -2.00 2.33 5.27
N ALA A 100 -1.17 3.38 5.37
CA ALA A 100 -1.33 4.48 6.31
C ALA A 100 -0.71 5.77 5.75
N GLU A 101 -1.17 6.93 6.23
CA GLU A 101 -0.71 8.25 5.82
C GLU A 101 -0.59 9.21 7.01
N GLY A 102 0.24 10.24 6.86
CA GLY A 102 0.54 11.27 7.85
C GLY A 102 1.92 11.86 7.57
N ASP A 103 2.66 12.21 8.61
CA ASP A 103 4.08 12.62 8.48
C ASP A 103 4.93 11.52 7.83
N VAL A 104 4.59 10.27 8.08
CA VAL A 104 5.11 9.10 7.38
C VAL A 104 3.99 8.44 6.61
N VAL A 105 4.23 8.17 5.32
CA VAL A 105 3.36 7.35 4.47
C VAL A 105 3.97 5.96 4.36
N ILE A 106 3.15 4.93 4.48
CA ILE A 106 3.58 3.54 4.26
C ILE A 106 2.80 2.94 3.10
N PHE A 107 3.54 2.37 2.15
CA PHE A 107 3.01 1.61 1.02
C PHE A 107 3.29 0.13 1.17
N GLU A 108 2.33 -0.68 0.78
CA GLU A 108 2.45 -2.14 0.72
C GLU A 108 2.59 -2.61 -0.73
N TYR A 109 3.51 -3.53 -0.94
CA TYR A 109 3.84 -4.10 -2.24
C TYR A 109 4.12 -5.60 -2.13
N TRP A 110 3.63 -6.37 -3.09
CA TRP A 110 3.82 -7.81 -3.15
C TRP A 110 4.59 -8.22 -4.39
N MET A 111 5.53 -9.12 -4.24
CA MET A 111 6.32 -9.68 -5.32
C MET A 111 6.22 -11.19 -5.33
N GLN A 112 6.02 -11.78 -6.51
CA GLN A 112 6.12 -13.21 -6.69
C GLN A 112 7.61 -13.59 -6.75
N VAL A 113 8.06 -14.44 -5.82
CA VAL A 113 9.47 -14.84 -5.70
C VAL A 113 9.73 -16.24 -6.29
N ASN A 114 8.76 -17.15 -6.17
CA ASN A 114 8.83 -18.49 -6.73
C ASN A 114 7.43 -19.06 -6.88
N SER A 115 7.10 -19.66 -8.03
CA SER A 115 5.80 -20.29 -8.28
C SER A 115 5.68 -21.72 -7.71
N ASN A 116 6.80 -22.32 -7.29
CA ASN A 116 6.88 -23.75 -6.91
C ASN A 116 6.85 -23.95 -5.39
N ILE A 117 6.58 -22.92 -4.59
CA ILE A 117 6.48 -23.00 -3.13
C ILE A 117 5.06 -22.67 -2.67
N GLU A 118 4.69 -23.17 -1.49
CA GLU A 118 3.34 -23.00 -0.89
C GLU A 118 2.93 -21.53 -0.79
N ASN A 119 3.87 -20.62 -0.46
CA ASN A 119 3.64 -19.18 -0.43
C ASN A 119 4.57 -18.44 -1.39
N PRO A 120 4.18 -18.30 -2.67
CA PRO A 120 5.05 -17.73 -3.70
C PRO A 120 5.20 -16.20 -3.61
N TYR A 121 4.57 -15.55 -2.66
CA TYR A 121 4.56 -14.09 -2.56
C TYR A 121 5.33 -13.60 -1.35
N LYS A 122 6.23 -12.61 -1.57
CA LYS A 122 6.86 -11.80 -0.52
C LYS A 122 6.21 -10.44 -0.44
N ARG A 123 5.96 -9.99 0.78
CA ARG A 123 5.48 -8.65 1.10
C ARG A 123 6.66 -7.72 1.36
N TYR A 124 6.54 -6.50 0.89
CA TYR A 124 7.47 -5.40 1.14
C TYR A 124 6.69 -4.18 1.61
N PHE A 125 7.31 -3.38 2.47
CA PHE A 125 6.82 -2.06 2.77
C PHE A 125 7.80 -1.01 2.25
N PHE A 126 7.27 0.16 1.90
CA PHE A 126 8.05 1.36 1.65
C PHE A 126 7.57 2.43 2.62
N LEU A 127 8.48 2.97 3.42
CA LEU A 127 8.24 4.15 4.24
C LEU A 127 8.69 5.38 3.46
N GLU A 128 7.89 6.43 3.46
CA GLU A 128 8.23 7.71 2.83
C GLU A 128 8.00 8.85 3.82
N ARG A 129 9.02 9.72 3.97
CA ARG A 129 8.97 10.94 4.79
C ARG A 129 9.98 11.93 4.24
N ASP A 130 9.56 13.19 4.00
CA ASP A 130 10.42 14.32 3.60
C ASP A 130 11.33 14.01 2.40
N GLY A 131 10.82 13.25 1.42
CA GLY A 131 11.58 12.83 0.23
C GLY A 131 12.45 11.58 0.43
N GLU A 132 12.69 11.16 1.67
CA GLU A 132 13.33 9.88 1.96
C GLU A 132 12.38 8.72 1.69
N ARG A 133 12.89 7.66 1.07
CA ARG A 133 12.16 6.42 0.81
C ARG A 133 12.97 5.21 1.26
N VAL A 134 12.44 4.45 2.21
CA VAL A 134 13.08 3.26 2.78
C VAL A 134 12.26 2.02 2.44
N LYS A 135 12.90 1.04 1.79
CA LYS A 135 12.32 -0.28 1.53
C LYS A 135 12.57 -1.20 2.72
N LEU A 136 11.51 -1.80 3.24
CA LEU A 136 11.54 -2.78 4.31
C LEU A 136 11.22 -4.17 3.78
N THR A 137 12.02 -5.13 4.18
CA THR A 137 11.82 -6.58 4.02
C THR A 137 11.75 -7.22 5.41
N ASP A 138 11.31 -8.46 5.49
CA ASP A 138 11.29 -9.18 6.77
C ASP A 138 12.69 -9.33 7.38
N GLU A 139 13.73 -9.36 6.54
CA GLU A 139 15.12 -9.50 6.95
C GLU A 139 15.76 -8.21 7.47
N ASN A 140 15.36 -7.03 6.95
CA ASN A 140 16.02 -5.75 7.24
C ASN A 140 15.17 -4.74 8.04
N PHE A 141 13.91 -5.07 8.33
CA PHE A 141 12.97 -4.08 8.88
C PHE A 141 13.39 -3.55 10.25
N VAL A 142 13.99 -4.37 11.09
CA VAL A 142 14.38 -3.94 12.45
C VAL A 142 15.38 -2.79 12.36
N GLU A 143 16.49 -3.00 11.69
CA GLU A 143 17.56 -2.01 11.56
C GLU A 143 17.08 -0.75 10.82
N ARG A 144 16.48 -0.94 9.63
CA ARG A 144 16.07 0.18 8.78
C ARG A 144 14.93 0.99 9.37
N SER A 145 13.94 0.36 10.01
CA SER A 145 12.87 1.11 10.65
C SER A 145 13.31 1.76 11.95
N ALA A 146 14.19 1.14 12.74
CA ALA A 146 14.78 1.80 13.92
C ALA A 146 15.55 3.06 13.53
N SER A 147 16.36 3.01 12.48
CA SER A 147 17.04 4.18 11.91
C SER A 147 16.04 5.22 11.41
N PHE A 148 15.03 4.83 10.64
CA PHE A 148 14.03 5.73 10.06
C PHE A 148 13.20 6.47 11.12
N PHE A 149 12.90 5.81 12.26
CA PHE A 149 12.15 6.38 13.39
C PHE A 149 13.06 6.87 14.54
N SER A 150 14.34 7.14 14.27
CA SER A 150 15.34 7.52 15.29
C SER A 150 14.99 8.79 16.09
N ASP A 151 14.14 9.66 15.53
CA ASP A 151 13.58 10.84 16.21
C ASP A 151 12.49 10.49 17.25
N ASN A 152 12.04 9.23 17.31
CA ASN A 152 11.19 8.68 18.35
C ASN A 152 11.82 7.42 18.95
N GLN A 153 12.65 7.61 19.98
CA GLN A 153 13.42 6.51 20.62
C GLN A 153 12.52 5.40 21.19
N ASP A 154 11.30 5.74 21.65
CA ASP A 154 10.37 4.72 22.19
C ASP A 154 9.93 3.74 21.08
N ILE A 155 9.66 4.23 19.89
CA ILE A 155 9.33 3.40 18.74
C ILE A 155 10.56 2.68 18.21
N ALA A 156 11.68 3.40 18.01
CA ALA A 156 12.91 2.84 17.45
C ALA A 156 13.43 1.64 18.27
N ASN A 157 13.50 1.77 19.60
CA ASN A 157 14.00 0.74 20.51
C ASN A 157 13.10 -0.50 20.63
N LYS A 158 11.84 -0.39 20.19
CA LYS A 158 10.89 -1.51 20.22
C LYS A 158 10.82 -2.32 18.92
N MET A 159 11.54 -1.90 17.88
CA MET A 159 11.53 -2.63 16.60
C MET A 159 11.98 -4.08 16.79
N GLY A 160 11.23 -5.01 16.19
CA GLY A 160 11.42 -6.46 16.35
C GLY A 160 10.71 -7.09 17.57
N GLN A 161 10.34 -6.29 18.58
CA GLN A 161 9.62 -6.77 19.76
C GLN A 161 8.15 -7.07 19.47
N VAL A 162 7.42 -7.61 20.45
CA VAL A 162 5.99 -7.86 20.37
C VAL A 162 5.26 -6.58 19.95
N ASN A 163 4.33 -6.66 18.97
CA ASN A 163 3.61 -5.54 18.37
C ASN A 163 4.44 -4.54 17.54
N HIS A 164 5.76 -4.77 17.33
CA HIS A 164 6.65 -4.00 16.47
C HIS A 164 7.39 -4.90 15.46
N ARG A 165 6.80 -6.05 15.11
CA ARG A 165 7.30 -6.97 14.07
C ARG A 165 6.92 -6.46 12.68
N PHE A 166 7.55 -6.97 11.63
CA PHE A 166 7.31 -6.61 10.23
C PHE A 166 5.81 -6.55 9.87
N ARG A 167 5.02 -7.54 10.27
CA ARG A 167 3.57 -7.58 10.03
C ARG A 167 2.78 -6.44 10.68
N HIS A 168 3.35 -5.76 11.68
CA HIS A 168 2.71 -4.69 12.44
C HIS A 168 3.10 -3.29 11.93
N MET A 169 3.89 -3.17 10.86
CA MET A 169 4.44 -1.90 10.40
C MET A 169 3.38 -0.82 10.14
N LYS A 170 2.19 -1.19 9.64
CA LYS A 170 1.07 -0.25 9.53
C LYS A 170 0.76 0.42 10.88
N LYS A 171 0.56 -0.38 11.93
CA LYS A 171 0.25 0.13 13.30
C LYS A 171 1.41 0.94 13.89
N VAL A 172 2.65 0.58 13.59
CA VAL A 172 3.83 1.33 14.02
C VAL A 172 3.83 2.72 13.39
N VAL A 173 3.57 2.82 12.09
CA VAL A 173 3.47 4.10 11.36
C VAL A 173 2.31 4.94 11.88
N GLU A 174 1.14 4.36 12.12
CA GLU A 174 -0.02 5.07 12.70
C GLU A 174 0.31 5.65 14.09
N ARG A 175 1.00 4.89 14.96
CA ARG A 175 1.48 5.38 16.27
C ARG A 175 2.47 6.53 16.13
N TYR A 176 3.44 6.41 15.21
CA TYR A 176 4.40 7.46 14.94
C TYR A 176 3.71 8.73 14.45
N ASN A 177 2.81 8.63 13.47
CA ASN A 177 2.06 9.77 12.93
C ASN A 177 1.21 10.46 14.03
N ASN A 178 0.58 9.68 14.91
CA ASN A 178 -0.16 10.22 16.05
C ASN A 178 0.76 10.92 17.07
N TRP A 179 1.96 10.41 17.29
CA TRP A 179 2.95 11.06 18.12
C TRP A 179 3.42 12.39 17.50
N LYS A 180 3.78 12.41 16.23
CA LYS A 180 4.17 13.64 15.50
C LYS A 180 3.07 14.70 15.56
N LYS A 181 1.82 14.31 15.32
CA LYS A 181 0.68 15.24 15.41
C LYS A 181 0.59 15.90 16.78
N ARG A 182 0.79 15.14 17.86
CA ARG A 182 0.79 15.69 19.25
C ARG A 182 1.95 16.65 19.46
N GLN A 183 3.15 16.34 18.96
CA GLN A 183 4.31 17.23 19.06
C GLN A 183 4.04 18.59 18.38
N LYS A 184 3.43 18.59 17.21
CA LYS A 184 3.08 19.84 16.48
C LYS A 184 2.09 20.72 17.26
N ILE A 185 1.13 20.12 17.98
CA ILE A 185 0.16 20.86 18.80
C ILE A 185 0.81 21.46 20.04
N LEU A 186 1.83 20.83 20.60
CA LEU A 186 2.52 21.32 21.82
C LEU A 186 3.48 22.50 21.54
N VAL A 187 3.86 22.71 20.27
CA VAL A 187 4.81 23.75 19.84
C VAL A 187 4.10 24.95 19.20
N SER A 188 2.81 24.82 18.87
CA SER A 188 1.95 25.89 18.33
C SER A 188 1.27 26.68 19.42
#